data_929f3c90b560ab93ff108b7237c6191c
#
_entry.id   929f3c90b560ab93ff108b7237c6191c
#
_cell.length_a   1.000
_cell.length_b   1.000
_cell.length_c   1.000
_cell.angle_alpha   90.00
_cell.angle_beta   90.00
_cell.angle_gamma   90.00
#
_symmetry.space_group_name_H-M   'P 1'
#
loop_
_entity.id
_entity.type
_entity.pdbx_description
1 polymer ?
#
loop_
_entity_poly.entity_id
_entity_poly.type
_entity_poly.pdbx_seq_one_letter_code
_entity_poly.pdbx_strand_id
1 'polypeptide(L)'
;QALITGKVTNIDNKLRVEFRLWDVLAGKEMMALAFTTVPTNWRRVGHIISDKVYERLTGEKGYFDTRIIYVAEEGPKTKRIKKLAIMDQDGANNKFLTLGNELVLTPRFNPTSQMVTYLSYFRNLPRVYLLDIETGMQEVVGDFPGMTFAPRFSPNGKKIIMSFAKDGKSDIYTMDLENRIVERITNHPSIDTSPSYSPNGKFIAFNSDRSGYQQ
;
A
#
# COMPACT_ATOMS: atom_id res chain seq x y z
N GLN A 1 17.29 10.56 28.01
CA GLN A 1 16.30 11.60 27.66
C GLN A 1 16.77 12.33 26.41
N ALA A 2 15.85 12.63 25.49
CA ALA A 2 16.13 13.38 24.28
C ALA A 2 15.31 14.68 24.26
N LEU A 3 15.90 15.73 23.68
CA LEU A 3 15.27 17.05 23.48
C LEU A 3 15.31 17.38 21.99
N ILE A 4 14.18 17.83 21.46
CA ILE A 4 14.09 18.37 20.10
C ILE A 4 13.97 19.88 20.18
N THR A 5 14.85 20.58 19.47
CA THR A 5 14.78 22.03 19.27
C THR A 5 14.73 22.33 17.79
N GLY A 6 14.15 23.45 17.40
CA GLY A 6 14.07 23.78 15.98
C GLY A 6 13.67 25.21 15.70
N LYS A 7 13.73 25.57 14.43
CA LYS A 7 13.32 26.87 13.90
C LYS A 7 12.54 26.67 12.61
N VAL A 8 11.44 27.39 12.48
CA VAL A 8 10.63 27.43 11.25
C VAL A 8 10.68 28.86 10.71
N THR A 9 11.07 29.00 9.45
CA THR A 9 11.12 30.28 8.73
C THR A 9 10.41 30.18 7.40
N ASN A 10 9.71 31.25 7.02
CA ASN A 10 9.13 31.37 5.68
C ASN A 10 9.98 32.37 4.89
N ILE A 11 10.58 31.90 3.79
CA ILE A 11 11.45 32.68 2.92
C ILE A 11 10.97 32.46 1.47
N ASP A 12 10.61 33.51 0.77
CA ASP A 12 10.17 33.45 -0.65
C ASP A 12 9.07 32.41 -0.90
N ASN A 13 8.05 32.40 -0.04
CA ASN A 13 6.94 31.45 -0.06
C ASN A 13 7.37 29.97 0.09
N LYS A 14 8.55 29.72 0.66
CA LYS A 14 9.05 28.39 1.02
C LYS A 14 9.19 28.29 2.54
N LEU A 15 8.77 27.15 3.07
CA LEU A 15 8.93 26.80 4.45
C LEU A 15 10.29 26.14 4.66
N ARG A 16 11.15 26.75 5.46
CA ARG A 16 12.40 26.15 5.93
C ARG A 16 12.23 25.71 7.37
N VAL A 17 12.39 24.41 7.61
CA VAL A 17 12.29 23.78 8.93
C VAL A 17 13.65 23.22 9.28
N GLU A 18 14.23 23.73 10.36
CA GLU A 18 15.49 23.24 10.94
C GLU A 18 15.18 22.58 12.27
N PHE A 19 15.75 21.41 12.52
CA PHE A 19 15.63 20.77 13.83
C PHE A 19 16.95 20.17 14.28
N ARG A 20 17.08 20.05 15.61
CA ARG A 20 18.20 19.39 16.27
C ARG A 20 17.67 18.46 17.33
N LEU A 21 18.27 17.29 17.41
CA LEU A 21 18.02 16.28 18.44
C LEU A 21 19.23 16.26 19.38
N TRP A 22 18.98 16.37 20.68
CA TRP A 22 20.00 16.41 21.72
C TRP A 22 19.87 15.21 22.64
N ASP A 23 21.00 14.64 23.05
CA ASP A 23 21.06 13.81 24.24
C ASP A 23 21.21 14.74 25.44
N VAL A 24 20.18 14.82 26.27
CA VAL A 24 20.14 15.73 27.42
C VAL A 24 21.14 15.33 28.49
N LEU A 25 21.37 14.03 28.69
CA LEU A 25 22.29 13.54 29.72
C LEU A 25 23.74 13.72 29.32
N ALA A 26 24.07 13.47 28.05
CA ALA A 26 25.40 13.63 27.52
C ALA A 26 25.73 15.10 27.14
N GLY A 27 24.74 15.99 27.07
CA GLY A 27 24.88 17.36 26.59
C GLY A 27 25.35 17.48 25.14
N LYS A 28 25.05 16.49 24.31
CA LYS A 28 25.56 16.39 22.93
C LYS A 28 24.45 16.44 21.90
N GLU A 29 24.73 17.11 20.77
CA GLU A 29 23.89 17.05 19.59
C GLU A 29 23.99 15.64 18.95
N MET A 30 22.85 14.97 18.80
CA MET A 30 22.75 13.65 18.18
C MET A 30 22.51 13.74 16.67
N MET A 31 21.80 14.80 16.23
CA MET A 31 21.41 15.01 14.84
C MET A 31 20.98 16.47 14.62
N ALA A 32 21.34 17.03 13.46
CA ALA A 32 20.81 18.30 12.97
C ALA A 32 20.47 18.15 11.48
N LEU A 33 19.25 18.52 11.10
CA LEU A 33 18.78 18.50 9.71
C LEU A 33 17.94 19.74 9.40
N ALA A 34 17.90 20.10 8.12
CA ALA A 34 17.07 21.17 7.60
C ALA A 34 16.32 20.72 6.35
N PHE A 35 15.05 21.09 6.26
CA PHE A 35 14.19 20.80 5.12
C PHE A 35 13.67 22.13 4.55
N THR A 36 13.56 22.19 3.21
CA THR A 36 12.92 23.33 2.53
C THR A 36 11.83 22.78 1.63
N THR A 37 10.62 23.29 1.77
CA THR A 37 9.45 22.81 1.04
C THR A 37 8.43 23.93 0.82
N VAL A 38 7.35 23.64 0.08
CA VAL A 38 6.19 24.54 0.00
C VAL A 38 5.40 24.49 1.32
N PRO A 39 4.75 25.58 1.75
CA PRO A 39 4.03 25.64 3.02
C PRO A 39 3.00 24.53 3.22
N THR A 40 2.34 24.09 2.16
CA THR A 40 1.32 23.03 2.20
C THR A 40 1.88 21.65 2.64
N ASN A 41 3.18 21.42 2.52
CA ASN A 41 3.83 20.14 2.86
C ASN A 41 4.36 20.07 4.30
N TRP A 42 4.00 21.00 5.18
CA TRP A 42 4.51 21.07 6.55
C TRP A 42 4.29 19.76 7.34
N ARG A 43 3.15 19.09 7.14
CA ARG A 43 2.84 17.81 7.82
C ARG A 43 3.83 16.72 7.41
N ARG A 44 4.09 16.59 6.10
CA ARG A 44 5.05 15.62 5.59
C ARG A 44 6.46 15.85 6.15
N VAL A 45 6.87 17.11 6.27
CA VAL A 45 8.14 17.43 6.95
C VAL A 45 8.12 16.99 8.41
N GLY A 46 7.02 17.19 9.12
CA GLY A 46 6.84 16.71 10.50
C GLY A 46 6.97 15.17 10.57
N HIS A 47 6.34 14.44 9.67
CA HIS A 47 6.44 12.97 9.60
C HIS A 47 7.88 12.51 9.31
N ILE A 48 8.57 13.13 8.34
CA ILE A 48 9.98 12.82 8.02
C ILE A 48 10.89 13.10 9.22
N ILE A 49 10.68 14.19 9.93
CA ILE A 49 11.42 14.48 11.17
C ILE A 49 11.16 13.40 12.22
N SER A 50 9.90 12.99 12.40
CA SER A 50 9.54 11.92 13.34
C SER A 50 10.21 10.59 12.97
N ASP A 51 10.27 10.23 11.68
CA ASP A 51 10.99 9.06 11.20
C ASP A 51 12.48 9.13 11.55
N LYS A 52 13.12 10.28 11.31
CA LYS A 52 14.54 10.48 11.60
C LYS A 52 14.85 10.43 13.09
N VAL A 53 14.00 11.01 13.91
CA VAL A 53 14.11 10.95 15.36
C VAL A 53 13.93 9.54 15.87
N TYR A 54 12.91 8.83 15.40
CA TYR A 54 12.63 7.45 15.76
C TYR A 54 13.82 6.54 15.40
N GLU A 55 14.28 6.61 14.14
CA GLU A 55 15.43 5.84 13.66
C GLU A 55 16.69 6.10 14.51
N ARG A 56 16.95 7.36 14.85
CA ARG A 56 18.12 7.75 15.67
C ARG A 56 18.05 7.23 17.09
N LEU A 57 16.86 7.15 17.69
CA LEU A 57 16.65 6.72 19.07
C LEU A 57 16.54 5.21 19.23
N THR A 58 15.95 4.52 18.25
CA THR A 58 15.65 3.08 18.34
C THR A 58 16.54 2.20 17.48
N GLY A 59 17.19 2.76 16.45
CA GLY A 59 17.91 2.02 15.42
C GLY A 59 16.99 1.39 14.37
N GLU A 60 15.66 1.52 14.50
CA GLU A 60 14.67 0.99 13.56
C GLU A 60 14.18 2.09 12.61
N LYS A 61 13.86 1.71 11.36
CA LYS A 61 13.30 2.65 10.39
C LYS A 61 11.95 3.19 10.85
N GLY A 62 11.76 4.50 10.76
CA GLY A 62 10.49 5.15 11.06
C GLY A 62 9.39 4.80 10.04
N TYR A 63 8.14 5.03 10.44
CA TYR A 63 6.93 4.74 9.64
C TYR A 63 5.91 5.89 9.64
N PHE A 64 6.30 7.08 10.09
CA PHE A 64 5.40 8.24 10.20
C PHE A 64 5.10 8.89 8.84
N ASP A 65 6.05 8.88 7.87
CA ASP A 65 5.81 9.34 6.49
C ASP A 65 5.24 8.18 5.64
N THR A 66 4.16 7.56 6.13
CA THR A 66 3.44 6.49 5.43
C THR A 66 1.98 6.86 5.19
N ARG A 67 1.33 6.15 4.28
CA ARG A 67 -0.08 6.36 3.93
C ARG A 67 -0.86 5.06 4.08
N ILE A 68 -2.14 5.22 4.38
CA ILE A 68 -3.10 4.11 4.51
C ILE A 68 -4.04 4.17 3.32
N ILE A 69 -4.12 3.06 2.58
CA ILE A 69 -5.18 2.87 1.59
C ILE A 69 -6.26 1.98 2.18
N TYR A 70 -7.51 2.34 1.95
CA TYR A 70 -8.65 1.62 2.52
C TYR A 70 -9.89 1.75 1.63
N VAL A 71 -10.91 0.95 1.95
CA VAL A 71 -12.22 1.05 1.33
C VAL A 71 -13.13 1.84 2.27
N ALA A 72 -13.52 3.04 1.86
CA ALA A 72 -14.52 3.84 2.54
C ALA A 72 -15.91 3.36 2.14
N GLU A 73 -16.83 3.27 3.12
CA GLU A 73 -18.23 2.93 2.90
C GLU A 73 -19.12 4.11 3.25
N GLU A 74 -19.97 4.50 2.32
CA GLU A 74 -20.94 5.58 2.49
C GLU A 74 -22.37 5.10 2.21
N GLY A 75 -23.36 5.87 2.64
CA GLY A 75 -24.77 5.62 2.38
C GLY A 75 -25.46 4.67 3.38
N PRO A 76 -26.77 4.42 3.24
CA PRO A 76 -27.56 3.59 4.13
C PRO A 76 -27.14 2.11 4.04
N LYS A 77 -27.41 1.32 5.10
CA LYS A 77 -27.05 -0.10 5.17
C LYS A 77 -27.51 -0.93 3.98
N THR A 78 -28.65 -0.57 3.40
CA THR A 78 -29.26 -1.27 2.26
C THR A 78 -28.68 -0.88 0.89
N LYS A 79 -27.89 0.22 0.83
CA LYS A 79 -27.29 0.73 -0.41
C LYS A 79 -25.93 1.35 -0.11
N ARG A 80 -24.98 0.54 0.31
CA ARG A 80 -23.59 0.98 0.57
C ARG A 80 -22.85 1.28 -0.73
N ILE A 81 -22.23 2.44 -0.78
CA ILE A 81 -21.29 2.81 -1.84
C ILE A 81 -19.89 2.64 -1.27
N LYS A 82 -19.06 1.88 -1.97
CA LYS A 82 -17.67 1.62 -1.60
C LYS A 82 -16.74 2.41 -2.52
N LYS A 83 -15.81 3.15 -1.90
CA LYS A 83 -14.81 3.95 -2.62
C LYS A 83 -13.42 3.58 -2.12
N LEU A 84 -12.48 3.50 -3.04
CA LEU A 84 -11.07 3.46 -2.68
C LEU A 84 -10.66 4.83 -2.16
N ALA A 85 -10.03 4.88 -1.00
CA ALA A 85 -9.59 6.11 -0.36
C ALA A 85 -8.16 5.96 0.18
N ILE A 86 -7.48 7.09 0.32
CA ILE A 86 -6.12 7.18 0.87
C ILE A 86 -6.04 8.31 1.88
N MET A 87 -5.26 8.13 2.91
CA MET A 87 -4.96 9.15 3.93
C MET A 87 -3.53 8.97 4.46
N ASP A 88 -3.00 9.99 5.11
CA ASP A 88 -1.78 9.86 5.89
C ASP A 88 -2.03 8.93 7.09
N GLN A 89 -0.97 8.38 7.67
CA GLN A 89 -1.09 7.42 8.77
C GLN A 89 -1.79 8.01 10.02
N ASP A 90 -1.82 9.34 10.16
CA ASP A 90 -2.49 10.06 11.24
C ASP A 90 -3.93 10.50 10.92
N GLY A 91 -4.49 10.02 9.79
CA GLY A 91 -5.85 10.30 9.34
C GLY A 91 -6.01 11.59 8.53
N ALA A 92 -4.97 12.40 8.39
CA ALA A 92 -5.02 13.63 7.60
C ALA A 92 -4.96 13.35 6.08
N ASN A 93 -5.20 14.40 5.28
CA ASN A 93 -5.12 14.37 3.81
C ASN A 93 -5.96 13.27 3.16
N ASN A 94 -7.09 12.94 3.77
CA ASN A 94 -8.02 11.96 3.24
C ASN A 94 -8.57 12.40 1.88
N LYS A 95 -8.48 11.53 0.89
CA LYS A 95 -9.07 11.73 -0.44
C LYS A 95 -9.57 10.41 -1.04
N PHE A 96 -10.66 10.49 -1.82
CA PHE A 96 -11.14 9.36 -2.60
C PHE A 96 -10.33 9.21 -3.89
N LEU A 97 -10.02 7.96 -4.23
CA LEU A 97 -9.32 7.59 -5.45
C LEU A 97 -10.28 7.05 -6.53
N THR A 98 -11.50 6.63 -6.13
CA THR A 98 -12.55 6.18 -7.03
C THR A 98 -13.88 6.89 -6.73
N LEU A 99 -14.76 6.95 -7.72
CA LEU A 99 -16.04 7.67 -7.61
C LEU A 99 -17.13 6.87 -6.86
N GLY A 100 -16.97 5.56 -6.68
CA GLY A 100 -17.96 4.70 -6.03
C GLY A 100 -19.05 4.16 -6.96
N ASN A 101 -18.84 4.24 -8.28
CA ASN A 101 -19.75 3.67 -9.28
C ASN A 101 -19.66 2.14 -9.33
N GLU A 102 -18.65 1.57 -8.68
CA GLU A 102 -18.31 0.16 -8.73
C GLU A 102 -17.94 -0.34 -7.33
N LEU A 103 -18.19 -1.62 -7.09
CA LEU A 103 -17.71 -2.29 -5.89
C LEU A 103 -16.19 -2.44 -5.96
N VAL A 104 -15.47 -1.85 -5.01
CA VAL A 104 -14.02 -1.97 -4.85
C VAL A 104 -13.68 -2.69 -3.55
N LEU A 105 -12.69 -3.58 -3.58
CA LEU A 105 -12.30 -4.42 -2.44
C LEU A 105 -10.78 -4.62 -2.38
N THR A 106 -10.30 -5.00 -1.22
CA THR A 106 -8.94 -5.53 -0.94
C THR A 106 -7.78 -4.74 -1.55
N PRO A 107 -7.70 -3.40 -1.32
CA PRO A 107 -6.56 -2.64 -1.81
C PRO A 107 -5.25 -3.07 -1.14
N ARG A 108 -4.15 -3.03 -1.90
CA ARG A 108 -2.79 -3.32 -1.43
C ARG A 108 -1.79 -2.37 -2.07
N PHE A 109 -0.90 -1.81 -1.25
CA PHE A 109 0.25 -1.06 -1.75
C PHE A 109 1.31 -1.97 -2.35
N ASN A 110 1.95 -1.48 -3.39
CA ASN A 110 3.25 -1.99 -3.83
C ASN A 110 4.30 -1.57 -2.77
N PRO A 111 5.14 -2.48 -2.29
CA PRO A 111 6.12 -2.17 -1.24
C PRO A 111 7.24 -1.22 -1.68
N THR A 112 7.43 -1.01 -2.98
CA THR A 112 8.57 -0.25 -3.54
C THR A 112 8.16 0.95 -4.40
N SER A 113 6.87 1.12 -4.69
CA SER A 113 6.36 2.22 -5.55
C SER A 113 5.00 2.72 -5.09
N GLN A 114 4.51 3.79 -5.73
CA GLN A 114 3.21 4.38 -5.45
C GLN A 114 2.05 3.68 -6.19
N MET A 115 2.26 2.43 -6.55
CA MET A 115 1.26 1.60 -7.18
C MET A 115 0.39 0.90 -6.13
N VAL A 116 -0.88 0.74 -6.45
CA VAL A 116 -1.86 0.01 -5.65
C VAL A 116 -2.54 -1.03 -6.52
N THR A 117 -2.71 -2.24 -6.01
CA THR A 117 -3.63 -3.21 -6.61
C THR A 117 -4.90 -3.30 -5.80
N TYR A 118 -6.02 -3.49 -6.46
CA TYR A 118 -7.33 -3.69 -5.84
C TYR A 118 -8.25 -4.52 -6.74
N LEU A 119 -9.29 -5.07 -6.16
CA LEU A 119 -10.36 -5.74 -6.88
C LEU A 119 -11.47 -4.74 -7.18
N SER A 120 -11.92 -4.68 -8.44
CA SER A 120 -13.12 -3.93 -8.84
C SER A 120 -14.09 -4.83 -9.60
N TYR A 121 -15.38 -4.58 -9.40
CA TYR A 121 -16.49 -5.22 -10.12
C TYR A 121 -17.00 -4.33 -11.26
N PHE A 122 -16.07 -3.77 -12.02
CA PHE A 122 -16.43 -3.00 -13.21
C PHE A 122 -17.20 -3.86 -14.20
N ARG A 123 -18.37 -3.39 -14.66
CA ARG A 123 -19.31 -4.13 -15.52
C ARG A 123 -19.71 -5.49 -14.94
N ASN A 124 -19.84 -5.59 -13.60
CA ASN A 124 -20.20 -6.81 -12.88
C ASN A 124 -19.22 -7.99 -13.03
N LEU A 125 -17.99 -7.72 -13.50
CA LEU A 125 -16.92 -8.69 -13.59
C LEU A 125 -15.82 -8.37 -12.59
N PRO A 126 -15.52 -9.27 -11.64
CA PRO A 126 -14.42 -9.07 -10.70
C PRO A 126 -13.08 -9.16 -11.45
N ARG A 127 -12.33 -8.06 -11.40
CA ARG A 127 -11.00 -7.93 -12.00
C ARG A 127 -10.04 -7.26 -11.06
N VAL A 128 -8.79 -7.67 -11.16
CA VAL A 128 -7.68 -6.99 -10.47
C VAL A 128 -7.25 -5.79 -11.29
N TYR A 129 -7.14 -4.65 -10.61
CA TYR A 129 -6.67 -3.39 -11.18
C TYR A 129 -5.36 -2.98 -10.53
N LEU A 130 -4.53 -2.32 -11.31
CA LEU A 130 -3.43 -1.49 -10.86
C LEU A 130 -3.83 -0.03 -10.96
N LEU A 131 -3.51 0.74 -9.95
CA LEU A 131 -3.69 2.19 -9.89
C LEU A 131 -2.36 2.82 -9.48
N ASP A 132 -1.85 3.71 -10.30
CA ASP A 132 -0.78 4.62 -9.93
C ASP A 132 -1.40 5.82 -9.20
N ILE A 133 -1.03 6.03 -7.93
CA ILE A 133 -1.64 7.06 -7.08
C ILE A 133 -1.19 8.47 -7.50
N GLU A 134 -0.02 8.62 -8.10
CA GLU A 134 0.53 9.92 -8.49
C GLU A 134 -0.09 10.41 -9.78
N THR A 135 -0.22 9.56 -10.77
CA THR A 135 -0.77 9.89 -12.08
C THR A 135 -2.28 9.69 -12.20
N GLY A 136 -2.88 8.85 -11.33
CA GLY A 136 -4.26 8.42 -11.41
C GLY A 136 -4.54 7.40 -12.54
N MET A 137 -3.51 6.92 -13.22
CA MET A 137 -3.66 5.91 -14.28
C MET A 137 -4.09 4.58 -13.70
N GLN A 138 -5.09 3.98 -14.34
CA GLN A 138 -5.62 2.66 -13.99
C GLN A 138 -5.48 1.70 -15.15
N GLU A 139 -5.11 0.45 -14.85
CA GLU A 139 -5.10 -0.64 -15.83
C GLU A 139 -5.59 -1.95 -15.23
N VAL A 140 -6.16 -2.81 -16.06
CA VAL A 140 -6.56 -4.17 -15.66
C VAL A 140 -5.32 -5.06 -15.67
N VAL A 141 -5.15 -5.83 -14.60
CA VAL A 141 -4.09 -6.83 -14.49
C VAL A 141 -4.54 -8.10 -15.19
N GLY A 142 -4.17 -8.25 -16.45
CA GLY A 142 -4.50 -9.40 -17.27
C GLY A 142 -5.99 -9.49 -17.66
N ASP A 143 -6.25 -9.85 -18.89
CA ASP A 143 -7.60 -10.12 -19.37
C ASP A 143 -7.88 -11.64 -19.34
N PHE A 144 -8.14 -12.13 -18.13
CA PHE A 144 -8.43 -13.55 -17.92
C PHE A 144 -9.93 -13.81 -18.11
N PRO A 145 -10.31 -14.94 -18.73
CA PRO A 145 -11.72 -15.29 -19.01
C PRO A 145 -12.52 -15.71 -17.78
N GLY A 146 -11.90 -15.71 -16.58
CA GLY A 146 -12.52 -16.04 -15.29
C GLY A 146 -12.41 -14.91 -14.28
N MET A 147 -12.64 -15.22 -13.02
CA MET A 147 -12.54 -14.28 -11.92
C MET A 147 -11.13 -14.24 -11.35
N THR A 148 -10.55 -13.04 -11.21
CA THR A 148 -9.29 -12.83 -10.47
C THR A 148 -9.57 -12.15 -9.14
N PHE A 149 -8.91 -12.57 -8.06
CA PHE A 149 -9.12 -12.01 -6.71
C PHE A 149 -7.91 -12.19 -5.80
N ALA A 150 -7.99 -11.56 -4.62
CA ALA A 150 -6.96 -11.58 -3.57
C ALA A 150 -5.54 -11.22 -4.06
N PRO A 151 -5.35 -10.12 -4.81
CA PRO A 151 -4.04 -9.77 -5.32
C PRO A 151 -3.07 -9.37 -4.18
N ARG A 152 -1.79 -9.72 -4.35
CA ARG A 152 -0.68 -9.32 -3.50
C ARG A 152 0.54 -9.01 -4.35
N PHE A 153 1.30 -7.99 -3.97
CA PHE A 153 2.62 -7.76 -4.57
C PHE A 153 3.67 -8.71 -3.99
N SER A 154 4.66 -9.02 -4.79
CA SER A 154 5.91 -9.61 -4.31
C SER A 154 6.67 -8.59 -3.45
N PRO A 155 7.58 -9.02 -2.53
CA PRO A 155 8.34 -8.11 -1.68
C PRO A 155 9.19 -7.10 -2.43
N ASN A 156 9.64 -7.42 -3.64
CA ASN A 156 10.38 -6.49 -4.51
C ASN A 156 9.47 -5.63 -5.41
N GLY A 157 8.14 -5.76 -5.28
CA GLY A 157 7.16 -4.98 -6.04
C GLY A 157 7.05 -5.27 -7.53
N LYS A 158 7.79 -6.24 -8.06
CA LYS A 158 7.86 -6.52 -9.51
C LYS A 158 6.81 -7.51 -10.02
N LYS A 159 6.23 -8.31 -9.14
CA LYS A 159 5.22 -9.30 -9.48
C LYS A 159 3.95 -9.12 -8.67
N ILE A 160 2.83 -9.57 -9.22
CA ILE A 160 1.56 -9.76 -8.51
C ILE A 160 1.27 -11.25 -8.46
N ILE A 161 0.85 -11.73 -7.30
CA ILE A 161 0.27 -13.04 -7.10
C ILE A 161 -1.22 -12.89 -6.84
N MET A 162 -2.03 -13.79 -7.40
CA MET A 162 -3.49 -13.73 -7.30
C MET A 162 -4.10 -15.12 -7.44
N SER A 163 -5.35 -15.25 -7.00
CA SER A 163 -6.18 -16.41 -7.29
C SER A 163 -6.92 -16.17 -8.59
N PHE A 164 -6.99 -17.19 -9.43
CA PHE A 164 -7.77 -17.19 -10.66
C PHE A 164 -8.75 -18.37 -10.64
N ALA A 165 -10.04 -18.05 -10.70
CA ALA A 165 -11.12 -19.04 -10.68
C ALA A 165 -11.78 -19.15 -12.05
N LYS A 166 -11.88 -20.37 -12.54
CA LYS A 166 -12.56 -20.73 -13.79
C LYS A 166 -13.12 -22.15 -13.71
N ASP A 167 -14.31 -22.35 -14.22
CA ASP A 167 -14.96 -23.67 -14.34
C ASP A 167 -14.99 -24.48 -13.03
N GLY A 168 -15.28 -23.78 -11.90
CA GLY A 168 -15.36 -24.39 -10.56
C GLY A 168 -14.03 -24.72 -9.91
N LYS A 169 -12.91 -24.36 -10.52
CA LYS A 169 -11.55 -24.51 -9.97
C LYS A 169 -10.94 -23.15 -9.67
N SER A 170 -10.04 -23.12 -8.71
CA SER A 170 -9.26 -21.93 -8.41
C SER A 170 -7.80 -22.32 -8.18
N ASP A 171 -6.91 -21.67 -8.90
CA ASP A 171 -5.47 -21.86 -8.78
C ASP A 171 -4.77 -20.54 -8.50
N ILE A 172 -3.55 -20.65 -8.05
CA ILE A 172 -2.67 -19.51 -7.79
C ILE A 172 -1.85 -19.21 -9.05
N TYR A 173 -1.84 -17.94 -9.43
CA TYR A 173 -1.07 -17.41 -10.55
C TYR A 173 -0.22 -16.23 -10.11
N THR A 174 0.92 -16.08 -10.74
CA THR A 174 1.74 -14.87 -10.64
C THR A 174 1.82 -14.17 -11.99
N MET A 175 1.93 -12.86 -12.00
CA MET A 175 2.18 -12.06 -13.20
C MET A 175 3.35 -11.12 -12.95
N ASP A 176 4.30 -11.11 -13.84
CA ASP A 176 5.36 -10.11 -13.88
C ASP A 176 4.79 -8.80 -14.42
N LEU A 177 5.07 -7.68 -13.72
CA LEU A 177 4.49 -6.37 -14.05
C LEU A 177 5.18 -5.67 -15.21
N GLU A 178 6.41 -6.03 -15.52
CA GLU A 178 7.18 -5.42 -16.60
C GLU A 178 6.84 -6.05 -17.95
N ASN A 179 6.95 -7.38 -18.04
CA ASN A 179 6.77 -8.11 -19.30
C ASN A 179 5.38 -8.75 -19.46
N ARG A 180 4.53 -8.67 -18.42
CA ARG A 180 3.15 -9.23 -18.37
C ARG A 180 3.06 -10.75 -18.53
N ILE A 181 4.19 -11.45 -18.31
CA ILE A 181 4.19 -12.91 -18.34
C ILE A 181 3.42 -13.44 -17.13
N VAL A 182 2.46 -14.32 -17.41
CA VAL A 182 1.62 -15.00 -16.41
C VAL A 182 2.11 -16.43 -16.26
N GLU A 183 2.31 -16.84 -15.01
CA GLU A 183 2.76 -18.18 -14.64
C GLU A 183 1.78 -18.81 -13.65
N ARG A 184 1.37 -20.04 -13.91
CA ARG A 184 0.52 -20.82 -13.00
C ARG A 184 1.41 -21.48 -11.95
N ILE A 185 1.12 -21.21 -10.68
CA ILE A 185 1.89 -21.71 -9.53
C ILE A 185 1.32 -23.02 -9.00
N THR A 186 -0.01 -23.13 -8.91
CA THR A 186 -0.66 -24.37 -8.47
C THR A 186 -1.46 -25.01 -9.61
N ASN A 187 -1.50 -26.34 -9.62
CA ASN A 187 -2.26 -27.13 -10.59
C ASN A 187 -2.85 -28.36 -9.88
N HIS A 188 -3.97 -28.17 -9.22
CA HIS A 188 -4.64 -29.23 -8.46
C HIS A 188 -6.18 -29.11 -8.67
N PRO A 189 -6.95 -30.20 -8.53
CA PRO A 189 -8.42 -30.13 -8.57
C PRO A 189 -9.05 -29.30 -7.46
N SER A 190 -8.33 -29.06 -6.38
CA SER A 190 -8.75 -28.29 -5.21
C SER A 190 -8.87 -26.79 -5.48
N ILE A 191 -9.54 -26.10 -4.58
CA ILE A 191 -9.71 -24.65 -4.61
C ILE A 191 -8.56 -23.99 -3.85
N ASP A 192 -7.59 -23.46 -4.58
CA ASP A 192 -6.45 -22.73 -4.03
C ASP A 192 -6.72 -21.21 -4.07
N THR A 193 -6.62 -20.53 -2.90
CA THR A 193 -7.01 -19.12 -2.76
C THR A 193 -6.12 -18.33 -1.81
N SER A 194 -6.29 -16.99 -1.82
CA SER A 194 -5.69 -16.06 -0.86
C SER A 194 -4.16 -16.16 -0.73
N PRO A 195 -3.42 -16.13 -1.84
CA PRO A 195 -1.97 -16.28 -1.81
C PRO A 195 -1.28 -15.08 -1.15
N SER A 196 -0.14 -15.34 -0.53
CA SER A 196 0.76 -14.32 0.01
C SER A 196 2.21 -14.75 -0.10
N TYR A 197 3.10 -13.84 -0.47
CA TYR A 197 4.53 -14.09 -0.44
C TYR A 197 5.07 -14.05 0.99
N SER A 198 6.07 -14.86 1.27
CA SER A 198 6.94 -14.66 2.44
C SER A 198 7.73 -13.35 2.31
N PRO A 199 8.19 -12.73 3.42
CA PRO A 199 8.93 -11.47 3.38
C PRO A 199 10.19 -11.51 2.50
N ASN A 200 10.84 -12.67 2.40
CA ASN A 200 12.01 -12.87 1.54
C ASN A 200 11.67 -13.25 0.08
N GLY A 201 10.39 -13.38 -0.25
CA GLY A 201 9.90 -13.73 -1.59
C GLY A 201 10.16 -15.17 -2.05
N LYS A 202 10.70 -16.04 -1.18
CA LYS A 202 11.08 -17.41 -1.55
C LYS A 202 9.94 -18.41 -1.44
N PHE A 203 8.92 -18.11 -0.65
CA PHE A 203 7.79 -19.00 -0.39
C PHE A 203 6.48 -18.28 -0.65
N ILE A 204 5.44 -19.06 -0.93
CA ILE A 204 4.06 -18.62 -1.08
C ILE A 204 3.21 -19.44 -0.12
N ALA A 205 2.48 -18.76 0.75
CA ALA A 205 1.41 -19.36 1.55
C ALA A 205 0.08 -19.11 0.84
N PHE A 206 -0.82 -20.08 0.85
CA PHE A 206 -2.16 -19.98 0.26
C PHE A 206 -3.11 -20.94 0.98
N ASN A 207 -4.41 -20.68 0.89
CA ASN A 207 -5.44 -21.58 1.39
C ASN A 207 -5.75 -22.65 0.34
N SER A 208 -5.99 -23.89 0.78
CA SER A 208 -6.37 -25.01 -0.08
C SER A 208 -7.33 -25.94 0.64
N ASP A 209 -8.24 -26.55 -0.09
CA ASP A 209 -9.16 -27.59 0.41
C ASP A 209 -8.72 -29.03 0.05
N ARG A 210 -7.47 -29.19 -0.43
CA ARG A 210 -6.93 -30.50 -0.88
C ARG A 210 -6.89 -31.60 0.17
N SER A 211 -6.96 -31.25 1.44
CA SER A 211 -7.06 -32.20 2.55
C SER A 211 -8.49 -32.44 3.04
N GLY A 212 -9.51 -31.96 2.28
CA GLY A 212 -10.93 -32.06 2.60
C GLY A 212 -11.52 -30.86 3.33
N TYR A 213 -10.68 -30.02 3.93
CA TYR A 213 -11.06 -28.76 4.59
C TYR A 213 -10.12 -27.63 4.16
N GLN A 214 -10.62 -26.42 4.15
CA GLN A 214 -9.78 -25.26 3.87
C GLN A 214 -8.71 -25.08 4.95
N GLN A 215 -7.46 -25.09 4.55
CA GLN A 215 -6.28 -24.92 5.39
C GLN A 215 -5.33 -23.90 4.78
#